data_1c2f0bc92b8308170369d0648e0c0dd1
#
_entry.id   1c2f0bc92b8308170369d0648e0c0dd1
#
_cell.length_a   1.000
_cell.length_b   1.000
_cell.length_c   1.000
_cell.angle_alpha   90.00
_cell.angle_beta   90.00
_cell.angle_gamma   90.00
#
_symmetry.space_group_name_H-M   'P 1'
#
loop_
_entity.id
_entity.type
_entity.pdbx_description
1 polymer ?
#
loop_
_entity_poly.entity_id
_entity_poly.type
_entity_poly.pdbx_seq_one_letter_code
_entity_poly.pdbx_strand_id
1 'polypeptide(L)'
;MLERISIGVAALVTAVLATFASAQAFDDAKYPDWKGAWDRIVPTWIQPGDKPAPLTAEYQAIYDASLAAQARGEPGNAPSTFCIPQGMPMMMTAFDPMEFVVTPDTTYLLISHVNDSYRRIYTDGRDWPRDFIPTYTGYSIGKWADPDNDGRYHTLEIETRELKTPRVFDITGLPMHKDGQTVVKERIYLDKADRNFLYDEITTIDHALTRPWTVTKKYRRLPSSRPNWISQVCAEANSYVRIHGEAYFLSADGYLMPMKKDQAPPDLRYFNPTRK
;
A
#
# COMPACT_ATOMS: atom_id res chain seq x y z
N MET A 1 -54.03 74.48 7.76
CA MET A 1 -52.59 74.38 7.33
C MET A 1 -52.09 73.03 7.73
N LEU A 2 -52.08 72.10 6.81
CA LEU A 2 -51.52 70.76 7.04
C LEU A 2 -50.32 70.61 6.14
N GLU A 3 -49.17 70.55 6.75
CA GLU A 3 -47.94 70.23 6.06
C GLU A 3 -47.88 68.70 5.82
N ARG A 4 -47.67 68.33 4.58
CA ARG A 4 -47.46 66.94 4.18
C ARG A 4 -45.94 66.61 4.26
N ILE A 5 -45.61 65.76 5.21
CA ILE A 5 -44.25 65.19 5.30
C ILE A 5 -44.18 64.02 4.32
N SER A 6 -43.36 64.13 3.28
CA SER A 6 -43.07 63.04 2.34
C SER A 6 -41.90 62.23 2.89
N ILE A 7 -42.17 61.01 3.30
CA ILE A 7 -41.17 60.05 3.71
C ILE A 7 -40.63 59.35 2.45
N GLY A 8 -39.40 59.65 2.07
CA GLY A 8 -38.71 58.95 1.03
C GLY A 8 -38.18 57.62 1.52
N VAL A 9 -38.69 56.54 0.98
CA VAL A 9 -38.13 55.17 1.22
C VAL A 9 -36.94 54.96 0.29
N ALA A 10 -35.73 55.01 0.84
CA ALA A 10 -34.54 54.61 0.12
C ALA A 10 -34.43 53.08 0.18
N ALA A 11 -34.73 52.41 -0.92
CA ALA A 11 -34.50 50.98 -1.07
C ALA A 11 -33.00 50.71 -1.26
N LEU A 12 -32.38 50.17 -0.21
CA LEU A 12 -30.99 49.65 -0.29
C LEU A 12 -31.02 48.30 -1.01
N VAL A 13 -30.65 48.26 -2.28
CA VAL A 13 -30.44 47.00 -3.00
C VAL A 13 -29.05 46.52 -2.66
N THR A 14 -28.98 45.61 -1.68
CA THR A 14 -27.75 44.83 -1.37
C THR A 14 -27.58 43.77 -2.43
N ALA A 15 -26.72 44.02 -3.43
CA ALA A 15 -26.30 42.99 -4.38
C ALA A 15 -25.39 41.99 -3.64
N VAL A 16 -25.94 40.85 -3.24
CA VAL A 16 -25.16 39.71 -2.79
C VAL A 16 -24.50 39.11 -4.02
N LEU A 17 -23.25 39.43 -4.26
CA LEU A 17 -22.36 38.74 -5.19
C LEU A 17 -22.09 37.34 -4.59
N ALA A 18 -22.94 36.39 -4.92
CA ALA A 18 -22.65 34.98 -4.69
C ALA A 18 -21.49 34.61 -5.63
N THR A 19 -20.27 34.59 -5.10
CA THR A 19 -19.15 33.95 -5.76
C THR A 19 -19.43 32.45 -5.76
N PHE A 20 -20.04 31.98 -6.84
CA PHE A 20 -20.03 30.56 -7.14
C PHE A 20 -18.57 30.17 -7.41
N ALA A 21 -17.87 29.62 -6.44
CA ALA A 21 -16.70 28.81 -6.71
C ALA A 21 -17.19 27.68 -7.62
N SER A 22 -17.00 27.82 -8.93
CA SER A 22 -17.25 26.74 -9.86
C SER A 22 -16.30 25.61 -9.43
N ALA A 23 -16.84 24.59 -8.78
CA ALA A 23 -16.12 23.34 -8.61
C ALA A 23 -15.73 22.91 -10.02
N GLN A 24 -14.45 23.06 -10.35
CA GLN A 24 -13.96 22.68 -11.66
C GLN A 24 -14.20 21.18 -11.78
N ALA A 25 -15.07 20.80 -12.73
CA ALA A 25 -15.38 19.38 -12.93
C ALA A 25 -14.07 18.62 -13.19
N PHE A 26 -13.93 17.47 -12.56
CA PHE A 26 -12.77 16.62 -12.76
C PHE A 26 -12.66 16.26 -14.25
N ASP A 27 -11.58 16.69 -14.88
CA ASP A 27 -11.30 16.37 -16.28
C ASP A 27 -10.62 15.00 -16.38
N ASP A 28 -11.43 13.97 -16.41
CA ASP A 28 -10.99 12.56 -16.52
C ASP A 28 -10.11 12.33 -17.77
N ALA A 29 -10.34 13.10 -18.85
CA ALA A 29 -9.57 12.96 -20.09
C ALA A 29 -8.10 13.41 -19.96
N LYS A 30 -7.78 14.18 -18.93
CA LYS A 30 -6.42 14.62 -18.63
C LYS A 30 -5.55 13.50 -18.04
N TYR A 31 -6.18 12.48 -17.46
CA TYR A 31 -5.49 11.39 -16.77
C TYR A 31 -5.43 10.12 -17.64
N PRO A 32 -4.43 9.24 -17.42
CA PRO A 32 -4.38 7.97 -18.13
C PRO A 32 -5.57 7.09 -17.71
N ASP A 33 -6.09 6.32 -18.64
CA ASP A 33 -7.16 5.35 -18.35
C ASP A 33 -6.61 4.16 -17.55
N TRP A 34 -6.68 4.27 -16.23
CA TRP A 34 -6.33 3.19 -15.30
C TRP A 34 -7.54 2.41 -14.80
N LYS A 35 -8.71 2.62 -15.36
CA LYS A 35 -9.95 1.95 -14.97
C LYS A 35 -9.85 0.43 -15.15
N GLY A 36 -10.61 -0.29 -14.32
CA GLY A 36 -10.63 -1.74 -14.29
C GLY A 36 -9.59 -2.33 -13.35
N ALA A 37 -9.53 -3.66 -13.32
CA ALA A 37 -8.65 -4.38 -12.41
C ALA A 37 -7.35 -4.78 -13.10
N TRP A 38 -6.28 -4.76 -12.33
CA TRP A 38 -4.92 -5.04 -12.78
C TRP A 38 -4.36 -6.23 -12.02
N ASP A 39 -3.91 -7.24 -12.75
CA ASP A 39 -3.33 -8.45 -12.20
C ASP A 39 -1.81 -8.45 -12.38
N ARG A 40 -1.08 -8.87 -11.35
CA ARG A 40 0.37 -9.00 -11.42
C ARG A 40 0.78 -10.10 -12.39
N ILE A 41 1.91 -9.92 -13.08
CA ILE A 41 2.47 -10.95 -13.96
C ILE A 41 3.43 -11.85 -13.17
N VAL A 42 4.21 -11.28 -12.24
CA VAL A 42 5.20 -12.01 -11.45
C VAL A 42 4.89 -11.88 -9.95
N PRO A 43 4.79 -13.00 -9.23
CA PRO A 43 4.37 -13.02 -7.81
C PRO A 43 5.45 -12.59 -6.83
N THR A 44 6.72 -12.69 -7.18
CA THR A 44 7.86 -12.39 -6.31
C THR A 44 8.39 -10.98 -6.53
N TRP A 45 9.11 -10.45 -5.56
CA TRP A 45 9.75 -9.14 -5.68
C TRP A 45 10.85 -9.16 -6.74
N ILE A 46 11.73 -10.15 -6.68
CA ILE A 46 12.76 -10.40 -7.68
C ILE A 46 12.13 -11.17 -8.83
N GLN A 47 12.28 -10.67 -10.06
CA GLN A 47 11.78 -11.35 -11.25
C GLN A 47 12.82 -12.35 -11.78
N PRO A 48 12.40 -13.38 -12.53
CA PRO A 48 13.33 -14.27 -13.19
C PRO A 48 14.34 -13.51 -14.07
N GLY A 49 15.63 -13.69 -13.80
CA GLY A 49 16.71 -13.00 -14.52
C GLY A 49 17.19 -11.70 -13.87
N ASP A 50 16.50 -11.18 -12.86
CA ASP A 50 16.95 -10.02 -12.09
C ASP A 50 18.17 -10.39 -11.21
N LYS A 51 18.94 -9.35 -10.87
CA LYS A 51 20.02 -9.50 -9.88
C LYS A 51 19.43 -9.68 -8.49
N PRO A 52 20.10 -10.43 -7.59
CA PRO A 52 19.73 -10.53 -6.20
C PRO A 52 19.63 -9.15 -5.53
N ALA A 53 18.81 -9.08 -4.46
CA ALA A 53 18.74 -7.88 -3.63
C ALA A 53 20.12 -7.50 -3.10
N PRO A 54 20.51 -6.22 -3.15
CA PRO A 54 21.82 -5.77 -2.65
C PRO A 54 21.79 -5.62 -1.12
N LEU A 55 21.52 -6.72 -0.40
CA LEU A 55 21.45 -6.71 1.05
C LEU A 55 22.82 -6.45 1.71
N THR A 56 22.80 -5.86 2.90
CA THR A 56 23.95 -5.88 3.79
C THR A 56 24.20 -7.30 4.29
N ALA A 57 25.41 -7.61 4.78
CA ALA A 57 25.72 -8.95 5.28
C ALA A 57 24.80 -9.39 6.43
N GLU A 58 24.41 -8.45 7.31
CA GLU A 58 23.47 -8.71 8.42
C GLU A 58 22.12 -9.14 7.87
N TYR A 59 21.55 -8.38 6.92
CA TYR A 59 20.23 -8.65 6.37
C TYR A 59 20.21 -9.83 5.40
N GLN A 60 21.33 -10.14 4.76
CA GLN A 60 21.49 -11.39 4.00
C GLN A 60 21.37 -12.62 4.93
N ALA A 61 22.04 -12.60 6.08
CA ALA A 61 21.94 -13.70 7.06
C ALA A 61 20.49 -13.88 7.59
N ILE A 62 19.75 -12.78 7.81
CA ILE A 62 18.34 -12.82 8.20
C ILE A 62 17.50 -13.44 7.07
N TYR A 63 17.77 -13.09 5.81
CA TYR A 63 17.05 -13.65 4.67
C TYR A 63 17.33 -15.15 4.50
N ASP A 64 18.57 -15.58 4.58
CA ASP A 64 18.98 -16.98 4.48
C ASP A 64 18.32 -17.82 5.58
N ALA A 65 18.24 -17.29 6.80
CA ALA A 65 17.53 -17.93 7.91
C ALA A 65 16.02 -18.05 7.64
N SER A 66 15.39 -17.05 7.03
CA SER A 66 13.98 -17.09 6.60
C SER A 66 13.73 -18.19 5.57
N LEU A 67 14.57 -18.27 4.55
CA LEU A 67 14.47 -19.32 3.52
C LEU A 67 14.67 -20.71 4.09
N ALA A 68 15.65 -20.88 4.99
CA ALA A 68 15.88 -22.15 5.67
C ALA A 68 14.70 -22.54 6.57
N ALA A 69 14.05 -21.59 7.22
CA ALA A 69 12.84 -21.84 8.01
C ALA A 69 11.69 -22.29 7.11
N GLN A 70 11.45 -21.61 6.00
CA GLN A 70 10.41 -21.98 5.04
C GLN A 70 10.65 -23.36 4.41
N ALA A 71 11.89 -23.72 4.13
CA ALA A 71 12.25 -25.05 3.64
C ALA A 71 11.92 -26.19 4.63
N ARG A 72 11.79 -25.86 5.92
CA ARG A 72 11.34 -26.80 6.98
C ARG A 72 9.83 -26.74 7.23
N GLY A 73 9.07 -25.93 6.46
CA GLY A 73 7.64 -25.72 6.65
C GLY A 73 7.28 -24.70 7.74
N GLU A 74 8.27 -23.92 8.21
CA GLU A 74 8.05 -22.82 9.14
C GLU A 74 7.69 -21.50 8.38
N PRO A 75 7.03 -20.51 9.02
CA PRO A 75 6.55 -19.32 8.32
C PRO A 75 7.65 -18.36 7.86
N GLY A 76 8.89 -18.49 8.33
CA GLY A 76 9.96 -17.52 8.03
C GLY A 76 9.65 -16.11 8.58
N ASN A 77 10.09 -15.09 7.84
CA ASN A 77 9.96 -13.68 8.25
C ASN A 77 8.69 -12.98 7.74
N ALA A 78 7.89 -13.61 6.86
CA ALA A 78 6.76 -12.96 6.21
C ALA A 78 5.68 -12.55 7.22
N PRO A 79 5.46 -11.24 7.48
CA PRO A 79 4.48 -10.79 8.47
C PRO A 79 3.05 -11.20 8.13
N SER A 80 2.73 -11.31 6.83
CA SER A 80 1.41 -11.74 6.34
C SER A 80 1.01 -13.13 6.81
N THR A 81 1.97 -14.01 7.10
CA THR A 81 1.71 -15.33 7.70
C THR A 81 1.04 -15.21 9.08
N PHE A 82 1.19 -14.07 9.75
CA PHE A 82 0.54 -13.77 11.03
C PHE A 82 -0.59 -12.74 10.88
N CYS A 83 -1.20 -12.65 9.70
CA CYS A 83 -2.27 -11.72 9.37
C CYS A 83 -1.91 -10.23 9.53
N ILE A 84 -0.64 -9.90 9.55
CA ILE A 84 -0.19 -8.51 9.47
C ILE A 84 -0.39 -8.03 8.03
N PRO A 85 -1.07 -6.90 7.79
CA PRO A 85 -1.28 -6.38 6.45
C PRO A 85 0.03 -6.22 5.67
N GLN A 86 0.00 -6.57 4.40
CA GLN A 86 1.21 -6.53 3.57
C GLN A 86 1.82 -5.13 3.50
N GLY A 87 1.01 -4.12 3.21
CA GLY A 87 1.46 -2.73 3.09
C GLY A 87 2.59 -2.54 2.05
N MET A 88 3.16 -1.33 2.01
CA MET A 88 4.25 -1.02 1.08
C MET A 88 5.59 -1.59 1.54
N PRO A 89 6.44 -2.03 0.60
CA PRO A 89 6.20 -2.19 -0.84
C PRO A 89 5.55 -3.53 -1.20
N MET A 90 5.43 -4.50 -0.29
CA MET A 90 4.96 -5.87 -0.53
C MET A 90 3.56 -5.91 -1.18
N MET A 91 2.67 -4.95 -0.87
CA MET A 91 1.34 -4.90 -1.47
C MET A 91 1.37 -4.80 -3.00
N MET A 92 2.47 -4.30 -3.58
CA MET A 92 2.65 -4.27 -5.04
C MET A 92 2.94 -5.64 -5.67
N THR A 93 3.01 -6.69 -4.83
CA THR A 93 3.02 -8.10 -5.25
C THR A 93 1.75 -8.84 -4.84
N ALA A 94 0.66 -8.11 -4.58
CA ALA A 94 -0.62 -8.68 -4.15
C ALA A 94 -1.06 -9.84 -5.05
N PHE A 95 -1.66 -10.84 -4.43
CA PHE A 95 -2.10 -12.05 -5.14
C PHE A 95 -3.37 -11.78 -5.95
N ASP A 96 -4.27 -11.01 -5.39
CA ASP A 96 -5.51 -10.64 -6.04
C ASP A 96 -5.34 -9.34 -6.83
N PRO A 97 -6.22 -9.08 -7.79
CA PRO A 97 -6.18 -7.88 -8.60
C PRO A 97 -6.26 -6.59 -7.77
N MET A 98 -5.68 -5.53 -8.29
CA MET A 98 -5.78 -4.19 -7.73
C MET A 98 -6.55 -3.26 -8.66
N GLU A 99 -7.16 -2.23 -8.09
CA GLU A 99 -7.87 -1.18 -8.81
C GLU A 99 -7.36 0.20 -8.43
N PHE A 100 -7.30 1.09 -9.42
CA PHE A 100 -6.97 2.50 -9.19
C PHE A 100 -8.24 3.35 -9.28
N VAL A 101 -8.40 4.25 -8.31
CA VAL A 101 -9.41 5.30 -8.35
C VAL A 101 -8.69 6.65 -8.34
N VAL A 102 -8.74 7.34 -9.47
CA VAL A 102 -8.11 8.65 -9.63
C VAL A 102 -9.13 9.74 -9.32
N THR A 103 -8.79 10.64 -8.40
CA THR A 103 -9.55 11.86 -8.09
C THR A 103 -8.61 13.08 -8.22
N PRO A 104 -9.11 14.32 -8.21
CA PRO A 104 -8.27 15.50 -8.31
C PRO A 104 -7.14 15.57 -7.29
N ASP A 105 -7.43 15.20 -6.05
CA ASP A 105 -6.56 15.41 -4.89
C ASP A 105 -5.86 14.15 -4.42
N THR A 106 -6.37 12.97 -4.82
CA THR A 106 -5.89 11.69 -4.30
C THR A 106 -6.08 10.59 -5.34
N THR A 107 -5.07 9.78 -5.53
CA THR A 107 -5.21 8.49 -6.22
C THR A 107 -5.26 7.38 -5.18
N TYR A 108 -6.28 6.54 -5.25
CA TYR A 108 -6.43 5.38 -4.38
C TYR A 108 -5.99 4.13 -5.12
N LEU A 109 -5.29 3.26 -4.42
CA LEU A 109 -5.03 1.89 -4.84
C LEU A 109 -5.79 0.96 -3.89
N LEU A 110 -6.71 0.18 -4.44
CA LEU A 110 -7.54 -0.78 -3.73
C LEU A 110 -7.00 -2.18 -3.98
N ILE A 111 -6.80 -2.96 -2.94
CA ILE A 111 -6.28 -4.33 -3.01
C ILE A 111 -7.05 -5.20 -2.02
N SER A 112 -7.45 -6.39 -2.46
CA SER A 112 -7.97 -7.45 -1.59
C SER A 112 -6.95 -8.58 -1.53
N HIS A 113 -6.08 -8.55 -0.50
CA HIS A 113 -5.09 -9.61 -0.31
C HIS A 113 -4.64 -9.70 1.15
N VAL A 114 -4.76 -10.89 1.76
CA VAL A 114 -4.58 -11.15 3.20
C VAL A 114 -5.63 -10.41 4.03
N ASN A 115 -5.82 -9.15 3.80
CA ASN A 115 -6.90 -8.29 4.30
C ASN A 115 -7.23 -7.26 3.23
N ASP A 116 -8.49 -6.87 3.13
CA ASP A 116 -8.91 -5.75 2.30
C ASP A 116 -8.12 -4.50 2.71
N SER A 117 -7.44 -3.90 1.76
CA SER A 117 -6.51 -2.81 1.99
C SER A 117 -6.64 -1.73 0.93
N TYR A 118 -6.34 -0.51 1.32
CA TYR A 118 -6.25 0.60 0.39
C TYR A 118 -5.03 1.46 0.71
N ARG A 119 -4.52 2.12 -0.32
CA ARG A 119 -3.44 3.10 -0.21
C ARG A 119 -3.93 4.44 -0.75
N ARG A 120 -3.65 5.50 -0.03
CA ARG A 120 -3.89 6.88 -0.48
C ARG A 120 -2.58 7.47 -0.99
N ILE A 121 -2.61 8.01 -2.19
CA ILE A 121 -1.50 8.75 -2.79
C ILE A 121 -2.02 10.17 -2.99
N TYR A 122 -1.56 11.11 -2.18
CA TYR A 122 -2.03 12.49 -2.23
C TYR A 122 -1.38 13.22 -3.40
N THR A 123 -2.20 13.79 -4.28
CA THR A 123 -1.77 14.44 -5.54
C THR A 123 -2.14 15.91 -5.58
N ASP A 124 -2.55 16.48 -4.46
CA ASP A 124 -2.97 17.87 -4.28
C ASP A 124 -1.82 18.86 -4.02
N GLY A 125 -0.56 18.38 -4.06
CA GLY A 125 0.62 19.22 -3.84
C GLY A 125 0.90 19.56 -2.38
N ARG A 126 0.30 18.83 -1.43
CA ARG A 126 0.54 19.03 0.01
C ARG A 126 1.97 18.70 0.42
N ASP A 127 2.40 19.34 1.51
CA ASP A 127 3.66 19.02 2.17
C ASP A 127 3.57 17.74 3.02
N TRP A 128 4.73 17.22 3.41
CA TRP A 128 4.81 16.12 4.36
C TRP A 128 4.28 16.54 5.72
N PRO A 129 3.45 15.71 6.39
CA PRO A 129 2.98 16.00 7.73
C PRO A 129 4.15 16.00 8.72
N ARG A 130 4.08 16.88 9.72
CA ARG A 130 5.10 16.96 10.78
C ARG A 130 4.98 15.82 11.80
N ASP A 131 3.73 15.47 12.08
CA ASP A 131 3.38 14.43 13.04
C ASP A 131 2.57 13.36 12.30
N PHE A 132 3.14 12.17 12.14
CA PHE A 132 2.50 11.06 11.49
C PHE A 132 2.72 9.76 12.27
N ILE A 133 1.68 8.96 12.42
CA ILE A 133 1.78 7.62 13.00
C ILE A 133 2.08 6.65 11.86
N PRO A 134 3.23 5.93 11.88
CA PRO A 134 3.57 4.97 10.84
C PRO A 134 2.46 3.94 10.59
N THR A 135 2.15 3.72 9.32
CA THR A 135 1.15 2.74 8.88
C THR A 135 1.75 1.67 7.99
N TYR A 136 1.02 0.60 7.74
CA TYR A 136 1.52 -0.46 6.84
C TYR A 136 1.65 0.02 5.39
N THR A 137 0.78 0.91 4.93
CA THR A 137 0.86 1.49 3.59
C THR A 137 1.72 2.74 3.52
N GLY A 138 2.16 3.26 4.68
CA GLY A 138 2.91 4.50 4.78
C GLY A 138 2.07 5.74 4.48
N TYR A 139 2.76 6.86 4.30
CA TYR A 139 2.21 8.10 3.78
C TYR A 139 2.79 8.34 2.38
N SER A 140 1.94 8.53 1.39
CA SER A 140 2.37 8.68 0.00
C SER A 140 1.97 10.04 -0.55
N ILE A 141 2.95 10.77 -1.08
CA ILE A 141 2.73 11.97 -1.88
C ILE A 141 3.06 11.63 -3.33
N GLY A 142 2.18 12.03 -4.25
CA GLY A 142 2.32 11.80 -5.68
C GLY A 142 2.23 13.07 -6.49
N LYS A 143 2.81 13.02 -7.68
CA LYS A 143 2.71 14.08 -8.67
C LYS A 143 2.44 13.46 -10.03
N TRP A 144 1.37 13.92 -10.67
CA TRP A 144 1.09 13.59 -12.06
C TRP A 144 2.04 14.33 -12.98
N ALA A 145 2.65 13.65 -13.92
CA ALA A 145 3.61 14.18 -14.87
C ALA A 145 3.14 13.99 -16.32
N ASP A 146 3.43 15.00 -17.13
CA ASP A 146 3.24 15.03 -18.58
C ASP A 146 4.64 15.12 -19.24
N PRO A 147 5.35 13.98 -19.39
CA PRO A 147 6.70 13.97 -19.95
C PRO A 147 6.72 14.26 -21.46
N ASP A 148 5.59 14.05 -22.14
CA ASP A 148 5.47 14.22 -23.58
C ASP A 148 5.02 15.67 -23.95
N ASN A 149 4.63 16.49 -22.96
CA ASN A 149 4.13 17.88 -23.09
C ASN A 149 2.93 18.01 -24.05
N ASP A 150 2.03 17.01 -24.03
CA ASP A 150 0.84 16.99 -24.87
C ASP A 150 -0.43 17.50 -24.12
N GLY A 151 -0.25 17.98 -22.88
CA GLY A 151 -1.32 18.49 -22.03
C GLY A 151 -2.06 17.40 -21.25
N ARG A 152 -1.58 16.15 -21.32
CA ARG A 152 -2.14 15.00 -20.61
C ARG A 152 -1.12 14.38 -19.67
N TYR A 153 -1.58 13.85 -18.58
CA TYR A 153 -0.73 13.09 -17.68
C TYR A 153 -0.51 11.67 -18.20
N HIS A 154 0.71 11.18 -18.09
CA HIS A 154 1.10 9.84 -18.52
C HIS A 154 1.72 9.03 -17.40
N THR A 155 2.25 9.68 -16.38
CA THR A 155 2.99 9.05 -15.29
C THR A 155 2.54 9.62 -13.96
N LEU A 156 2.41 8.75 -12.94
CA LEU A 156 2.30 9.15 -11.56
C LEU A 156 3.64 8.85 -10.87
N GLU A 157 4.32 9.90 -10.43
CA GLU A 157 5.53 9.83 -9.61
C GLU A 157 5.14 9.91 -8.15
N ILE A 158 5.66 8.98 -7.32
CA ILE A 158 5.23 8.83 -5.93
C ILE A 158 6.46 8.72 -5.03
N GLU A 159 6.38 9.30 -3.84
CA GLU A 159 7.27 8.99 -2.75
C GLU A 159 6.45 8.58 -1.52
N THR A 160 6.87 7.49 -0.87
CA THR A 160 6.23 6.94 0.33
C THR A 160 7.23 6.85 1.47
N ARG A 161 6.81 7.32 2.63
CA ARG A 161 7.55 7.28 3.90
C ARG A 161 6.66 6.78 5.02
N GLU A 162 7.16 6.79 6.24
CA GLU A 162 6.43 6.47 7.47
C GLU A 162 5.82 5.05 7.45
N LEU A 163 6.64 4.10 7.04
CA LEU A 163 6.27 2.70 6.99
C LEU A 163 6.41 2.04 8.36
N LYS A 164 5.34 1.42 8.83
CA LYS A 164 5.33 0.66 10.08
C LYS A 164 6.13 -0.64 9.91
N THR A 165 7.06 -0.91 10.81
CA THR A 165 7.91 -2.11 10.83
C THR A 165 7.37 -3.21 11.75
N PRO A 166 7.78 -4.49 11.61
CA PRO A 166 8.69 -5.05 10.60
C PRO A 166 8.08 -5.17 9.22
N ARG A 167 8.92 -5.15 8.16
CA ARG A 167 8.50 -5.23 6.77
C ARG A 167 9.38 -6.19 5.99
N VAL A 168 8.81 -6.70 4.91
CA VAL A 168 9.50 -7.51 3.90
C VAL A 168 9.07 -7.08 2.50
N PHE A 169 9.86 -7.43 1.50
CA PHE A 169 9.56 -7.12 0.10
C PHE A 169 8.52 -8.08 -0.50
N ASP A 170 8.54 -9.34 -0.07
CA ASP A 170 7.60 -10.36 -0.55
C ASP A 170 7.46 -11.53 0.44
N ILE A 171 6.68 -12.53 0.06
CA ILE A 171 6.36 -13.70 0.89
C ILE A 171 7.58 -14.58 1.20
N THR A 172 8.70 -14.45 0.47
CA THR A 172 9.92 -15.19 0.80
C THR A 172 10.58 -14.69 2.09
N GLY A 173 10.09 -13.56 2.62
CA GLY A 173 10.65 -12.94 3.81
C GLY A 173 11.91 -12.13 3.53
N LEU A 174 12.11 -11.68 2.27
CA LEU A 174 13.17 -10.75 1.90
C LEU A 174 13.08 -9.49 2.76
N PRO A 175 14.02 -9.25 3.71
CA PRO A 175 13.79 -8.31 4.79
C PRO A 175 14.04 -6.87 4.40
N MET A 176 13.34 -5.96 5.09
CA MET A 176 13.63 -4.54 5.14
C MET A 176 14.15 -4.16 6.53
N HIS A 177 14.82 -3.01 6.64
CA HIS A 177 15.33 -2.54 7.91
C HIS A 177 14.20 -2.17 8.88
N LYS A 178 14.43 -2.41 10.17
CA LYS A 178 13.41 -2.23 11.22
C LYS A 178 13.33 -0.82 11.81
N ASP A 179 14.16 0.14 11.33
CA ASP A 179 14.25 1.50 11.89
C ASP A 179 13.13 2.45 11.44
N GLY A 180 12.28 2.02 10.49
CA GLY A 180 11.19 2.84 9.98
C GLY A 180 11.60 3.97 9.03
N GLN A 181 12.87 4.03 8.61
CA GLN A 181 13.39 5.10 7.75
C GLN A 181 13.37 4.76 6.26
N THR A 182 12.71 3.69 5.89
CA THR A 182 12.56 3.29 4.50
C THR A 182 11.83 4.36 3.68
N VAL A 183 12.38 4.68 2.51
CA VAL A 183 11.73 5.51 1.49
C VAL A 183 11.50 4.68 0.24
N VAL A 184 10.26 4.70 -0.26
CA VAL A 184 9.89 4.04 -1.51
C VAL A 184 9.52 5.11 -2.53
N LYS A 185 10.19 5.10 -3.69
CA LYS A 185 9.88 5.97 -4.83
C LYS A 185 9.34 5.13 -5.97
N GLU A 186 8.28 5.60 -6.63
CA GLU A 186 7.63 4.84 -7.69
C GLU A 186 7.35 5.74 -8.90
N ARG A 187 7.31 5.11 -10.06
CA ARG A 187 6.82 5.70 -11.31
C ARG A 187 5.86 4.71 -11.95
N ILE A 188 4.57 5.08 -11.95
CA ILE A 188 3.50 4.24 -12.50
C ILE A 188 3.05 4.83 -13.83
N TYR A 189 3.04 4.00 -14.88
CA TYR A 189 2.65 4.41 -16.23
C TYR A 189 2.13 3.23 -17.07
N LEU A 190 1.32 3.53 -18.09
CA LEU A 190 0.88 2.54 -19.06
C LEU A 190 1.94 2.31 -20.13
N ASP A 191 2.04 1.08 -20.62
CA ASP A 191 2.83 0.77 -21.81
C ASP A 191 2.34 1.62 -23.00
N LYS A 192 3.27 2.20 -23.76
CA LYS A 192 2.92 3.05 -24.92
C LYS A 192 2.38 2.25 -26.08
N ALA A 193 2.81 1.00 -26.27
CA ALA A 193 2.42 0.13 -27.36
C ALA A 193 1.15 -0.67 -27.04
N ASP A 194 1.01 -1.12 -25.79
CA ASP A 194 -0.18 -1.88 -25.35
C ASP A 194 -0.69 -1.35 -24.01
N ARG A 195 -1.74 -0.54 -24.05
CA ARG A 195 -2.37 0.09 -22.88
C ARG A 195 -3.00 -0.90 -21.87
N ASN A 196 -2.98 -2.20 -22.18
CA ASN A 196 -3.38 -3.25 -21.24
C ASN A 196 -2.24 -3.67 -20.31
N PHE A 197 -1.07 -3.07 -20.44
CA PHE A 197 0.02 -3.23 -19.47
C PHE A 197 0.28 -1.96 -18.72
N LEU A 198 0.45 -2.11 -17.39
CA LEU A 198 0.85 -1.07 -16.47
C LEU A 198 2.22 -1.45 -15.90
N TYR A 199 3.10 -0.49 -15.83
CA TYR A 199 4.41 -0.63 -15.19
C TYR A 199 4.48 0.20 -13.93
N ASP A 200 5.19 -0.31 -12.94
CA ASP A 200 5.57 0.40 -11.73
C ASP A 200 7.07 0.19 -11.49
N GLU A 201 7.86 1.22 -11.69
CA GLU A 201 9.29 1.26 -11.37
C GLU A 201 9.45 1.67 -9.91
N ILE A 202 9.79 0.71 -9.05
CA ILE A 202 9.85 0.90 -7.61
C ILE A 202 11.30 0.94 -7.16
N THR A 203 11.74 2.08 -6.64
CA THR A 203 13.06 2.26 -6.03
C THR A 203 12.91 2.32 -4.51
N THR A 204 13.53 1.38 -3.83
CA THR A 204 13.57 1.35 -2.36
C THR A 204 14.93 1.83 -1.87
N ILE A 205 14.90 2.76 -0.93
CA ILE A 205 16.05 3.27 -0.17
C ILE A 205 15.84 2.79 1.26
N ASP A 206 16.72 1.90 1.72
CA ASP A 206 16.53 1.18 2.98
C ASP A 206 17.89 0.78 3.57
N HIS A 207 18.06 0.83 4.88
CA HIS A 207 19.33 0.52 5.54
C HIS A 207 19.67 -0.99 5.55
N ALA A 208 18.73 -1.86 5.20
CA ALA A 208 19.03 -3.27 4.92
C ALA A 208 19.77 -3.46 3.59
N LEU A 209 19.78 -2.43 2.73
CA LEU A 209 20.38 -2.45 1.41
C LEU A 209 21.70 -1.68 1.40
N THR A 210 22.67 -2.15 0.62
CA THR A 210 23.96 -1.47 0.42
C THR A 210 23.89 -0.28 -0.55
N ARG A 211 22.78 -0.17 -1.30
CA ARG A 211 22.48 0.92 -2.24
C ARG A 211 20.99 0.96 -2.54
N PRO A 212 20.46 2.08 -3.05
CA PRO A 212 19.09 2.11 -3.57
C PRO A 212 18.86 0.98 -4.58
N TRP A 213 17.72 0.33 -4.49
CA TRP A 213 17.37 -0.82 -5.32
C TRP A 213 16.08 -0.60 -6.08
N THR A 214 16.16 -0.65 -7.41
CA THR A 214 15.03 -0.48 -8.29
C THR A 214 14.61 -1.82 -8.88
N VAL A 215 13.31 -2.10 -8.83
CA VAL A 215 12.66 -3.21 -9.54
C VAL A 215 11.51 -2.65 -10.36
N THR A 216 11.17 -3.31 -11.47
CA THR A 216 10.01 -2.93 -12.29
C THR A 216 8.95 -4.00 -12.16
N LYS A 217 7.77 -3.64 -11.67
CA LYS A 217 6.59 -4.51 -11.66
C LYS A 217 5.78 -4.28 -12.91
N LYS A 218 5.23 -5.36 -13.45
CA LYS A 218 4.36 -5.34 -14.62
C LYS A 218 3.02 -5.96 -14.27
N TYR A 219 1.95 -5.27 -14.65
CA TYR A 219 0.58 -5.71 -14.43
C TYR A 219 -0.16 -5.77 -15.76
N ARG A 220 -1.11 -6.67 -15.85
CA ARG A 220 -2.00 -6.80 -16.99
C ARG A 220 -3.42 -6.44 -16.60
N ARG A 221 -4.07 -5.63 -17.41
CA ARG A 221 -5.49 -5.33 -17.25
C ARG A 221 -6.31 -6.60 -17.43
N LEU A 222 -7.23 -6.86 -16.52
CA LEU A 222 -8.19 -7.95 -16.67
C LEU A 222 -9.23 -7.61 -17.74
N PRO A 223 -9.68 -8.62 -18.52
CA PRO A 223 -10.67 -8.39 -19.57
C PRO A 223 -12.03 -7.92 -19.03
N SER A 224 -12.38 -8.32 -17.82
CA SER A 224 -13.64 -7.94 -17.19
C SER A 224 -13.56 -6.54 -16.61
N SER A 225 -14.48 -5.66 -16.97
CA SER A 225 -14.68 -4.37 -16.33
C SER A 225 -15.35 -4.47 -14.94
N ARG A 226 -15.81 -5.67 -14.59
CA ARG A 226 -16.45 -5.98 -13.30
C ARG A 226 -15.84 -7.25 -12.74
N PRO A 227 -14.58 -7.19 -12.29
CA PRO A 227 -13.94 -8.35 -11.69
C PRO A 227 -14.71 -8.76 -10.44
N ASN A 228 -14.69 -10.05 -10.13
CA ASN A 228 -15.21 -10.54 -8.88
C ASN A 228 -14.22 -10.11 -7.77
N TRP A 229 -14.65 -9.19 -6.90
CA TRP A 229 -13.85 -8.76 -5.77
C TRP A 229 -14.10 -9.69 -4.59
N ILE A 230 -13.09 -10.44 -4.21
CA ILE A 230 -13.18 -11.40 -3.10
C ILE A 230 -12.73 -10.68 -1.84
N SER A 231 -13.61 -10.61 -0.85
CA SER A 231 -13.23 -10.13 0.48
C SER A 231 -12.36 -11.15 1.18
N GLN A 232 -11.22 -10.73 1.72
CA GLN A 232 -10.29 -11.62 2.41
C GLN A 232 -10.15 -11.22 3.88
N VAL A 233 -10.37 -12.21 4.75
CA VAL A 233 -10.17 -12.09 6.19
C VAL A 233 -9.14 -13.13 6.62
N CYS A 234 -7.90 -12.71 6.73
CA CYS A 234 -6.79 -13.60 7.04
C CYS A 234 -7.03 -14.43 8.32
N ALA A 235 -7.68 -13.85 9.32
CA ALA A 235 -7.95 -14.54 10.59
C ALA A 235 -8.80 -15.80 10.42
N GLU A 236 -9.65 -15.89 9.39
CA GLU A 236 -10.49 -17.06 9.14
C GLU A 236 -9.70 -18.30 8.67
N ALA A 237 -8.54 -18.08 8.06
CA ALA A 237 -7.68 -19.15 7.55
C ALA A 237 -6.33 -19.24 8.27
N ASN A 238 -6.09 -18.39 9.29
CA ASN A 238 -4.81 -18.35 9.96
C ASN A 238 -4.73 -19.40 11.06
N SER A 239 -3.80 -20.34 10.89
CA SER A 239 -3.49 -21.38 11.86
C SER A 239 -2.25 -21.08 12.71
N TYR A 240 -1.72 -19.88 12.66
CA TYR A 240 -0.48 -19.50 13.35
C TYR A 240 -0.72 -18.43 14.40
N VAL A 241 -0.08 -18.60 15.55
CA VAL A 241 0.01 -17.56 16.59
C VAL A 241 1.46 -17.36 16.99
N ARG A 242 1.80 -16.13 17.41
CA ARG A 242 3.13 -15.82 17.94
C ARG A 242 3.01 -15.43 19.42
N ILE A 243 3.77 -16.12 20.26
CA ILE A 243 3.82 -15.90 21.71
C ILE A 243 5.29 -15.67 22.09
N HIS A 244 5.61 -14.52 22.66
CA HIS A 244 6.98 -14.11 23.03
C HIS A 244 8.03 -14.33 21.92
N GLY A 245 7.66 -14.04 20.66
CA GLY A 245 8.55 -14.19 19.51
C GLY A 245 8.59 -15.60 18.89
N GLU A 246 8.08 -16.62 19.59
CA GLU A 246 7.96 -17.97 19.09
C GLU A 246 6.63 -18.20 18.37
N ALA A 247 6.67 -18.93 17.25
CA ALA A 247 5.48 -19.28 16.49
C ALA A 247 4.96 -20.68 16.90
N TYR A 248 3.63 -20.80 16.95
CA TYR A 248 2.92 -22.05 17.24
C TYR A 248 1.81 -22.25 16.23
N PHE A 249 1.49 -23.52 15.91
CA PHE A 249 0.25 -23.83 15.22
C PHE A 249 -0.92 -23.75 16.21
N LEU A 250 -2.06 -23.25 15.71
CA LEU A 250 -3.33 -23.31 16.41
C LEU A 250 -4.18 -24.41 15.78
N SER A 251 -4.55 -25.42 16.57
CA SER A 251 -5.49 -26.44 16.11
C SER A 251 -6.90 -25.90 16.01
N ALA A 252 -7.79 -26.60 15.30
CA ALA A 252 -9.19 -26.23 15.20
C ALA A 252 -9.89 -26.12 16.57
N ASP A 253 -9.41 -26.87 17.57
CA ASP A 253 -9.92 -26.85 18.95
C ASP A 253 -9.24 -25.77 19.82
N GLY A 254 -8.38 -24.95 19.24
CA GLY A 254 -7.67 -23.86 19.93
C GLY A 254 -6.42 -24.29 20.71
N TYR A 255 -5.92 -25.51 20.52
CA TYR A 255 -4.67 -25.93 21.13
C TYR A 255 -3.46 -25.39 20.41
N LEU A 256 -2.46 -24.95 21.18
CA LEU A 256 -1.17 -24.50 20.66
C LEU A 256 -0.24 -25.71 20.48
N MET A 257 0.16 -25.94 19.24
CA MET A 257 1.04 -27.02 18.85
C MET A 257 2.42 -26.49 18.46
N PRO A 258 3.51 -27.21 18.80
CA PRO A 258 4.86 -26.79 18.41
C PRO A 258 5.01 -26.79 16.88
N MET A 259 5.75 -25.82 16.35
CA MET A 259 6.13 -25.74 14.95
C MET A 259 7.51 -26.32 14.67
N LYS A 260 8.33 -26.48 15.71
CA LYS A 260 9.69 -27.00 15.63
C LYS A 260 9.79 -28.26 16.48
N LYS A 261 10.63 -29.20 16.04
CA LYS A 261 11.02 -30.32 16.90
C LYS A 261 11.68 -29.77 18.17
N ASP A 262 11.32 -30.30 19.30
CA ASP A 262 11.84 -29.92 20.63
C ASP A 262 11.53 -28.45 21.04
N GLN A 263 10.53 -27.81 20.41
CA GLN A 263 10.06 -26.50 20.83
C GLN A 263 9.42 -26.58 22.22
N ALA A 264 9.85 -25.70 23.11
CA ALA A 264 9.25 -25.58 24.43
C ALA A 264 7.75 -25.19 24.33
N PRO A 265 6.91 -25.67 25.26
CA PRO A 265 5.54 -25.17 25.36
C PRO A 265 5.50 -23.65 25.52
N PRO A 266 4.44 -22.96 25.03
CA PRO A 266 4.33 -21.53 25.18
C PRO A 266 4.25 -21.12 26.65
N ASP A 267 4.89 -20.02 27.00
CA ASP A 267 4.79 -19.43 28.34
C ASP A 267 3.45 -18.72 28.48
N LEU A 268 2.51 -19.38 29.13
CA LEU A 268 1.15 -18.86 29.37
C LEU A 268 0.97 -18.29 30.78
N ARG A 269 2.04 -18.05 31.56
CA ARG A 269 1.95 -17.57 32.96
C ARG A 269 1.13 -16.31 33.12
N TYR A 270 1.10 -15.45 32.13
CA TYR A 270 0.31 -14.21 32.13
C TYR A 270 -1.05 -14.34 31.45
N PHE A 271 -1.35 -15.50 30.89
CA PHE A 271 -2.63 -15.78 30.26
C PHE A 271 -3.60 -16.30 31.33
N ASN A 272 -4.51 -15.46 31.76
CA ASN A 272 -5.53 -15.86 32.73
C ASN A 272 -6.91 -16.00 32.04
N PRO A 273 -7.35 -17.22 31.68
CA PRO A 273 -8.62 -17.45 30.99
C PRO A 273 -9.84 -17.18 31.87
N THR A 274 -9.65 -16.97 33.18
CA THR A 274 -10.75 -16.79 34.14
C THR A 274 -11.13 -15.34 34.41
N ARG A 275 -10.44 -14.36 33.83
CA ARG A 275 -10.90 -12.97 33.84
C ARG A 275 -12.00 -12.79 32.75
N LYS A 276 -13.23 -13.13 33.11
CA LYS A 276 -14.44 -12.74 32.39
C LYS A 276 -14.79 -11.30 32.73
#